data_99a82f7c16029ae309004dd55a897cad
#
_entry.id   99a82f7c16029ae309004dd55a897cad
#
_cell.length_a   1.000
_cell.length_b   1.000
_cell.length_c   1.000
_cell.angle_alpha   90.00
_cell.angle_beta   90.00
_cell.angle_gamma   90.00
#
_symmetry.space_group_name_H-M   'P 1'
#
loop_
_entity.id
_entity.type
_entity.pdbx_description
1 polymer ?
#
loop_
_entity_poly.entity_id
_entity_poly.type
_entity_poly.pdbx_seq_one_letter_code
_entity_poly.pdbx_strand_id
1 'polypeptide(L)'
;MTADQAIAVYKDFFADFNEDRAREMLEFFKLEGSQKLRQMSKGMQEKVQIMLVMSRDARIYLLDEPISGVDPASRKSILRGIIGQAGEDSLVLLSTHLIQDSEPVVDEIIFLDYGRVVLHEQADKMRAERGQSLNEAFEEIYA
;
A
#
# COMPACT_ATOMS: atom_id res chain seq x y z
N MET A 1 -10.49 4.96 -20.34
CA MET A 1 -10.77 5.66 -19.07
C MET A 1 -9.53 6.42 -18.63
N THR A 2 -9.72 7.61 -18.11
CA THR A 2 -8.68 8.44 -17.50
C THR A 2 -8.78 8.33 -15.96
N ALA A 3 -7.75 8.82 -15.25
CA ALA A 3 -7.80 8.90 -13.80
C ALA A 3 -8.95 9.79 -13.31
N ASP A 4 -9.21 10.92 -13.99
CA ASP A 4 -10.35 11.79 -13.67
C ASP A 4 -11.68 11.07 -13.80
N GLN A 5 -11.86 10.27 -14.84
CA GLN A 5 -13.08 9.47 -15.02
C GLN A 5 -13.23 8.41 -13.93
N ALA A 6 -12.12 7.78 -13.53
CA ALA A 6 -12.14 6.80 -12.44
C ALA A 6 -12.54 7.46 -11.10
N ILE A 7 -12.03 8.65 -10.82
CA ILE A 7 -12.42 9.44 -9.64
C ILE A 7 -13.92 9.73 -9.66
N ALA A 8 -14.45 10.16 -10.81
CA ALA A 8 -15.89 10.45 -10.97
C ALA A 8 -16.75 9.20 -10.71
N VAL A 9 -16.34 8.05 -11.21
CA VAL A 9 -17.03 6.77 -10.97
C VAL A 9 -17.03 6.42 -9.48
N TYR A 10 -15.90 6.52 -8.81
CA TYR A 10 -15.79 6.22 -7.38
C TYR A 10 -16.61 7.18 -6.54
N LYS A 11 -16.61 8.45 -6.89
CA LYS A 11 -17.44 9.47 -6.23
C LYS A 11 -18.92 9.16 -6.33
N ASP A 12 -19.37 8.68 -7.49
CA ASP A 12 -20.78 8.35 -7.70
C ASP A 12 -21.21 7.07 -6.96
N PHE A 13 -20.32 6.06 -6.88
CA PHE A 13 -20.64 4.78 -6.27
C PHE A 13 -20.42 4.72 -4.75
N PHE A 14 -19.48 5.50 -4.22
CA PHE A 14 -19.10 5.41 -2.81
C PHE A 14 -19.32 6.75 -2.09
N ALA A 15 -20.29 6.78 -1.21
CA ALA A 15 -20.62 7.97 -0.43
C ALA A 15 -19.46 8.45 0.47
N ASP A 16 -18.57 7.53 0.86
CA ASP A 16 -17.40 7.81 1.69
C ASP A 16 -16.14 8.18 0.88
N PHE A 17 -16.27 8.38 -0.42
CA PHE A 17 -15.14 8.76 -1.27
C PHE A 17 -14.80 10.24 -1.11
N ASN A 18 -13.53 10.53 -0.80
CA ASN A 18 -13.01 11.89 -0.62
C ASN A 18 -12.26 12.33 -1.88
N GLU A 19 -12.92 13.14 -2.71
CA GLU A 19 -12.33 13.63 -3.96
C GLU A 19 -11.10 14.51 -3.73
N ASP A 20 -11.10 15.34 -2.69
CA ASP A 20 -9.95 16.20 -2.38
C ASP A 20 -8.71 15.37 -2.05
N ARG A 21 -8.89 14.31 -1.26
CA ARG A 21 -7.81 13.35 -0.98
C ARG A 21 -7.28 12.69 -2.26
N ALA A 22 -8.18 12.30 -3.17
CA ALA A 22 -7.80 11.71 -4.45
C ALA A 22 -6.95 12.70 -5.29
N ARG A 23 -7.33 13.97 -5.31
CA ARG A 23 -6.58 15.01 -6.03
C ARG A 23 -5.19 15.24 -5.41
N GLU A 24 -5.12 15.29 -4.09
CA GLU A 24 -3.84 15.40 -3.38
C GLU A 24 -2.92 14.20 -3.68
N MET A 25 -3.47 12.99 -3.73
CA MET A 25 -2.69 11.80 -4.07
C MET A 25 -2.22 11.79 -5.52
N LEU A 26 -3.03 12.29 -6.46
CA LEU A 26 -2.58 12.46 -7.85
C LEU A 26 -1.35 13.38 -7.92
N GLU A 27 -1.38 14.50 -7.21
CA GLU A 27 -0.23 15.41 -7.13
C GLU A 27 0.99 14.74 -6.48
N PHE A 28 0.78 14.04 -5.37
CA PHE A 28 1.84 13.31 -4.69
C PHE A 28 2.52 12.29 -5.59
N PHE A 29 1.73 11.55 -6.36
CA PHE A 29 2.23 10.56 -7.31
C PHE A 29 2.69 11.17 -8.64
N LYS A 30 2.54 12.47 -8.83
CA LYS A 30 2.89 13.19 -10.07
C LYS A 30 2.18 12.61 -11.29
N LEU A 31 0.90 12.31 -11.13
CA LEU A 31 0.05 11.78 -12.18
C LEU A 31 -0.89 12.85 -12.73
N GLU A 32 -1.10 12.83 -14.03
CA GLU A 32 -2.07 13.69 -14.69
C GLU A 32 -3.43 13.00 -14.76
N GLY A 33 -4.47 13.67 -14.24
CA GLY A 33 -5.82 13.13 -14.23
C GLY A 33 -6.40 12.85 -15.61
N SER A 34 -5.98 13.61 -16.63
CA SER A 34 -6.42 13.45 -18.02
C SER A 34 -5.75 12.30 -18.78
N GLN A 35 -4.69 11.72 -18.23
CA GLN A 35 -3.98 10.64 -18.89
C GLN A 35 -4.84 9.35 -18.89
N LYS A 36 -4.85 8.66 -20.03
CA LYS A 36 -5.56 7.39 -20.15
C LYS A 36 -4.83 6.28 -19.40
N LEU A 37 -5.56 5.50 -18.61
CA LEU A 37 -4.98 4.41 -17.81
C LEU A 37 -4.19 3.41 -18.67
N ARG A 38 -4.71 3.08 -19.85
CA ARG A 38 -4.05 2.15 -20.78
C ARG A 38 -2.70 2.63 -21.31
N GLN A 39 -2.41 3.93 -21.20
CA GLN A 39 -1.16 4.55 -21.64
C GLN A 39 -0.15 4.69 -20.49
N MET A 40 -0.57 4.36 -19.29
CA MET A 40 0.26 4.42 -18.09
C MET A 40 1.14 3.18 -17.96
N SER A 41 2.33 3.35 -17.35
CA SER A 41 3.15 2.22 -16.91
C SER A 41 2.41 1.42 -15.83
N LYS A 42 2.87 0.20 -15.57
CA LYS A 42 2.29 -0.62 -14.49
C LYS A 42 2.35 0.10 -13.14
N GLY A 43 3.49 0.71 -12.81
CA GLY A 43 3.63 1.48 -11.56
C GLY A 43 2.65 2.66 -11.48
N MET A 44 2.42 3.37 -12.58
CA MET A 44 1.44 4.45 -12.63
C MET A 44 0.02 3.94 -12.44
N GLN A 45 -0.33 2.81 -13.05
CA GLN A 45 -1.65 2.19 -12.89
C GLN A 45 -1.88 1.75 -11.42
N GLU A 46 -0.87 1.16 -10.79
CA GLU A 46 -0.95 0.81 -9.37
C GLU A 46 -1.14 2.05 -8.48
N LYS A 47 -0.46 3.13 -8.77
CA LYS A 47 -0.64 4.41 -8.06
C LYS A 47 -2.07 4.92 -8.17
N VAL A 48 -2.69 4.81 -9.35
CA VAL A 48 -4.11 5.17 -9.53
C VAL A 48 -5.01 4.28 -8.68
N GLN A 49 -4.79 2.97 -8.67
CA GLN A 49 -5.58 2.05 -7.84
C GLN A 49 -5.45 2.38 -6.35
N ILE A 50 -4.25 2.60 -5.86
CA ILE A 50 -4.00 2.98 -4.47
C ILE A 50 -4.68 4.31 -4.14
N MET A 51 -4.57 5.29 -5.01
CA MET A 51 -5.27 6.58 -4.85
C MET A 51 -6.77 6.39 -4.68
N LEU A 52 -7.40 5.57 -5.52
CA LEU A 52 -8.84 5.33 -5.46
C LEU A 52 -9.24 4.64 -4.15
N VAL A 53 -8.50 3.61 -3.75
CA VAL A 53 -8.80 2.86 -2.51
C VAL A 53 -8.55 3.71 -1.27
N MET A 54 -7.42 4.38 -1.18
CA MET A 54 -7.05 5.18 -0.01
C MET A 54 -7.84 6.47 0.11
N SER A 55 -8.53 6.89 -0.94
CA SER A 55 -9.41 8.07 -0.91
C SER A 55 -10.82 7.77 -0.39
N ARG A 56 -11.13 6.52 -0.11
CA ARG A 56 -12.30 6.14 0.65
C ARG A 56 -12.05 6.37 2.14
N ASP A 57 -13.05 6.82 2.86
CA ASP A 57 -12.96 7.02 4.31
C ASP A 57 -13.32 5.71 5.02
N ALA A 58 -12.34 4.82 5.10
CA ALA A 58 -12.48 3.50 5.70
C ALA A 58 -11.69 3.38 7.00
N ARG A 59 -12.14 2.50 7.89
CA ARG A 59 -11.42 2.16 9.12
C ARG A 59 -10.42 1.02 8.90
N ILE A 60 -10.65 0.21 7.87
CA ILE A 60 -9.76 -0.91 7.51
C ILE A 60 -9.52 -0.87 6.00
N TYR A 61 -8.27 -0.89 5.60
CA TYR A 61 -7.84 -1.02 4.21
C TYR A 61 -7.13 -2.36 4.04
N LEU A 62 -7.60 -3.16 3.09
CA LEU A 62 -7.00 -4.45 2.75
C LEU A 62 -6.32 -4.33 1.39
N LEU A 63 -5.01 -4.44 1.38
CA LEU A 63 -4.19 -4.29 0.18
C LEU A 63 -3.41 -5.58 -0.08
N ASP A 64 -3.75 -6.26 -1.17
CA ASP A 64 -3.10 -7.51 -1.54
C ASP A 64 -2.03 -7.26 -2.61
N GLU A 65 -0.77 -7.49 -2.25
CA GLU A 65 0.39 -7.34 -3.14
C GLU A 65 0.43 -6.00 -3.89
N PRO A 66 0.28 -4.85 -3.21
CA PRO A 66 0.11 -3.56 -3.90
C PRO A 66 1.38 -3.05 -4.58
N ILE A 67 2.54 -3.65 -4.29
CA ILE A 67 3.84 -3.24 -4.86
C ILE A 67 4.47 -4.31 -5.73
N SER A 68 3.77 -5.42 -5.97
CA SER A 68 4.29 -6.53 -6.77
C SER A 68 4.38 -6.15 -8.25
N GLY A 69 5.53 -6.45 -8.85
CA GLY A 69 5.75 -6.24 -10.27
C GLY A 69 5.93 -4.79 -10.72
N VAL A 70 6.12 -3.86 -9.78
CA VAL A 70 6.47 -2.48 -10.10
C VAL A 70 7.95 -2.21 -9.78
N ASP A 71 8.52 -1.18 -10.39
CA ASP A 71 9.92 -0.80 -10.17
C ASP A 71 10.17 -0.31 -8.74
N PRO A 72 11.43 -0.36 -8.23
CA PRO A 72 11.74 0.01 -6.85
C PRO A 72 11.33 1.43 -6.47
N ALA A 73 11.47 2.41 -7.36
CA ALA A 73 11.09 3.80 -7.10
C ALA A 73 9.57 3.93 -6.92
N SER A 74 8.79 3.24 -7.76
CA SER A 74 7.33 3.20 -7.65
C SER A 74 6.86 2.49 -6.39
N ARG A 75 7.51 1.40 -5.97
CA ARG A 75 7.21 0.70 -4.70
C ARG A 75 7.32 1.66 -3.51
N LYS A 76 8.41 2.39 -3.43
CA LYS A 76 8.65 3.36 -2.36
C LYS A 76 7.60 4.46 -2.34
N SER A 77 7.28 4.99 -3.51
CA SER A 77 6.25 6.03 -3.67
C SER A 77 4.87 5.54 -3.26
N ILE A 78 4.49 4.33 -3.67
CA ILE A 78 3.21 3.71 -3.31
C ILE A 78 3.09 3.54 -1.78
N LEU A 79 4.11 2.96 -1.14
CA LEU A 79 4.11 2.76 0.31
C LEU A 79 4.02 4.10 1.07
N ARG A 80 4.74 5.12 0.63
CA ARG A 80 4.63 6.47 1.21
C ARG A 80 3.25 7.07 1.05
N GLY A 81 2.61 6.87 -0.11
CA GLY A 81 1.25 7.32 -0.36
C GLY A 81 0.24 6.65 0.57
N ILE A 82 0.36 5.34 0.77
CA ILE A 82 -0.48 4.58 1.69
C ILE A 82 -0.34 5.12 3.12
N ILE A 83 0.88 5.22 3.62
CA ILE A 83 1.15 5.68 4.98
C ILE A 83 0.70 7.13 5.19
N GLY A 84 0.91 8.00 4.21
CA GLY A 84 0.52 9.40 4.30
C GLY A 84 -0.99 9.62 4.37
N GLN A 85 -1.78 8.67 3.87
CA GLN A 85 -3.25 8.76 3.87
C GLN A 85 -3.91 7.94 4.98
N ALA A 86 -3.21 6.97 5.55
CA ALA A 86 -3.70 6.19 6.66
C ALA A 86 -3.81 7.07 7.91
N GLY A 87 -5.03 7.25 8.43
CA GLY A 87 -5.27 7.98 9.68
C GLY A 87 -4.91 7.14 10.91
N GLU A 88 -4.77 7.80 12.07
CA GLU A 88 -4.53 7.13 13.35
C GLU A 88 -5.63 6.14 13.72
N ASP A 89 -6.87 6.41 13.26
CA ASP A 89 -8.04 5.58 13.53
C ASP A 89 -8.28 4.49 12.48
N SER A 90 -7.36 4.32 11.54
CA SER A 90 -7.47 3.31 10.49
C SER A 90 -6.39 2.25 10.60
N LEU A 91 -6.73 1.04 10.17
CA LEU A 91 -5.82 -0.09 10.06
C LEU A 91 -5.56 -0.38 8.58
N VAL A 92 -4.30 -0.48 8.20
CA VAL A 92 -3.90 -0.97 6.88
C VAL A 92 -3.31 -2.37 7.03
N LEU A 93 -3.95 -3.35 6.42
CA LEU A 93 -3.43 -4.71 6.31
C LEU A 93 -2.93 -4.93 4.88
N LEU A 94 -1.62 -5.11 4.75
CA LEU A 94 -0.93 -5.20 3.48
C LEU A 94 -0.25 -6.56 3.36
N SER A 95 -0.59 -7.33 2.32
CA SER A 95 0.13 -8.56 2.01
C SER A 95 1.25 -8.29 1.01
N THR A 96 2.41 -8.86 1.23
CA THR A 96 3.55 -8.77 0.31
C THR A 96 4.61 -9.82 0.61
N HIS A 97 5.36 -10.19 -0.41
CA HIS A 97 6.59 -10.99 -0.28
C HIS A 97 7.85 -10.10 -0.36
N LEU A 98 7.67 -8.80 -0.54
CA LEU A 98 8.76 -7.82 -0.67
C LEU A 98 9.06 -7.18 0.70
N ILE A 99 9.73 -7.95 1.55
CA ILE A 99 9.94 -7.61 2.96
C ILE A 99 10.81 -6.36 3.11
N GLN A 100 11.90 -6.25 2.36
CA GLN A 100 12.83 -5.13 2.47
C GLN A 100 12.19 -3.79 2.15
N ASP A 101 11.31 -3.77 1.13
CA ASP A 101 10.60 -2.54 0.75
C ASP A 101 9.58 -2.11 1.82
N SER A 102 8.95 -3.08 2.49
CA SER A 102 7.89 -2.84 3.48
C SER A 102 8.42 -2.54 4.87
N GLU A 103 9.58 -3.06 5.22
CA GLU A 103 10.16 -2.97 6.58
C GLU A 103 10.16 -1.57 7.17
N PRO A 104 10.53 -0.50 6.44
CA PRO A 104 10.57 0.85 7.02
C PRO A 104 9.22 1.42 7.42
N VAL A 105 8.11 0.87 6.92
CA VAL A 105 6.78 1.49 7.06
C VAL A 105 5.79 0.67 7.90
N VAL A 106 6.11 -0.58 8.25
CA VAL A 106 5.20 -1.45 8.99
C VAL A 106 5.39 -1.34 10.50
N ASP A 107 4.29 -1.36 11.24
CA ASP A 107 4.27 -1.36 12.70
C ASP A 107 4.31 -2.79 13.25
N GLU A 108 3.56 -3.68 12.63
CA GLU A 108 3.45 -5.09 13.01
C GLU A 108 3.63 -5.98 11.79
N ILE A 109 4.14 -7.20 12.02
CA ILE A 109 4.28 -8.21 10.99
C ILE A 109 3.57 -9.48 11.37
N ILE A 110 3.04 -10.16 10.37
CA ILE A 110 2.44 -11.49 10.47
C ILE A 110 3.07 -12.35 9.39
N PHE A 111 3.72 -13.44 9.79
CA PHE A 111 4.22 -14.43 8.84
C PHE A 111 3.23 -15.58 8.73
N LEU A 112 2.84 -15.90 7.48
CA LEU A 112 1.93 -16.97 7.16
C LEU A 112 2.65 -18.13 6.46
N ASP A 113 2.31 -19.34 6.82
CA ASP A 113 2.80 -20.55 6.17
C ASP A 113 1.69 -21.60 6.14
N TYR A 114 1.35 -22.07 4.94
CA TYR A 114 0.27 -23.04 4.71
C TYR A 114 -1.04 -22.71 5.47
N GLY A 115 -1.46 -21.45 5.38
CA GLY A 115 -2.70 -20.97 6.01
C GLY A 115 -2.64 -20.80 7.53
N ARG A 116 -1.47 -20.88 8.11
CA ARG A 116 -1.25 -20.70 9.55
C ARG A 116 -0.39 -19.48 9.84
N VAL A 117 -0.68 -18.82 10.95
CA VAL A 117 0.18 -17.75 11.48
C VAL A 117 1.35 -18.42 12.20
N VAL A 118 2.56 -18.25 11.67
CA VAL A 118 3.79 -18.79 12.28
C VAL A 118 4.49 -17.76 13.16
N LEU A 119 4.22 -16.48 12.93
CA LEU A 119 4.74 -15.39 13.74
C LEU A 119 3.84 -14.17 13.64
N HIS A 120 3.61 -13.50 14.76
CA HIS A 120 2.94 -12.19 14.82
C HIS A 120 3.64 -11.36 15.90
N GLU A 121 4.36 -10.32 15.50
CA GLU A 121 5.11 -9.45 16.40
C GLU A 121 5.11 -8.00 15.90
N GLN A 122 5.38 -7.08 16.83
CA GLN A 122 5.70 -5.70 16.49
C GLN A 122 7.07 -5.65 15.82
N ALA A 123 7.20 -4.88 14.73
CA ALA A 123 8.44 -4.80 13.97
C ALA A 123 9.60 -4.25 14.80
N ASP A 124 9.37 -3.19 15.58
CA ASP A 124 10.39 -2.61 16.44
C ASP A 124 10.85 -3.58 17.53
N LYS A 125 9.92 -4.32 18.11
CA LYS A 125 10.21 -5.33 19.13
C LYS A 125 11.07 -6.46 18.58
N MET A 126 10.76 -6.93 17.38
CA MET A 126 11.56 -7.95 16.71
C MET A 126 13.00 -7.48 16.48
N ARG A 127 13.18 -6.27 15.95
CA ARG A 127 14.51 -5.71 15.73
C ARG A 127 15.30 -5.55 17.03
N ALA A 128 14.65 -5.07 18.09
CA ALA A 128 15.29 -4.81 19.38
C ALA A 128 15.64 -6.12 20.13
N GLU A 129 14.73 -7.09 20.17
CA GLU A 129 14.90 -8.33 20.96
C GLU A 129 15.71 -9.39 20.22
N ARG A 130 15.53 -9.52 18.92
CA ARG A 130 16.21 -10.54 18.10
C ARG A 130 17.46 -10.04 17.41
N GLY A 131 17.65 -8.72 17.35
CA GLY A 131 18.77 -8.11 16.62
C GLY A 131 18.75 -8.41 15.12
N GLN A 132 17.58 -8.74 14.57
CA GLN A 132 17.38 -9.11 13.18
C GLN A 132 16.51 -8.09 12.45
N SER A 133 16.76 -7.90 11.16
CA SER A 133 15.80 -7.25 10.27
C SER A 133 14.61 -8.17 10.02
N LEU A 134 13.50 -7.62 9.52
CA LEU A 134 12.34 -8.44 9.15
C LEU A 134 12.69 -9.40 8.02
N ASN A 135 13.55 -8.99 7.09
CA ASN A 135 14.00 -9.84 5.99
C ASN A 135 14.84 -11.03 6.50
N GLU A 136 15.74 -10.80 7.44
CA GLU A 136 16.54 -11.87 8.05
C GLU A 136 15.64 -12.87 8.81
N ALA A 137 14.66 -12.39 9.55
CA ALA A 137 13.70 -13.24 10.23
C ALA A 137 12.85 -14.06 9.25
N PHE A 138 12.45 -13.46 8.14
CA PHE A 138 11.72 -14.14 7.07
C PHE A 138 12.57 -15.25 6.45
N GLU A 139 13.82 -14.96 6.10
CA GLU A 139 14.74 -15.95 5.54
C GLU A 139 14.97 -17.13 6.50
N GLU A 140 15.12 -16.86 7.79
CA GLU A 140 15.31 -17.89 8.80
C GLU A 140 14.09 -18.82 8.93
N ILE A 141 12.88 -18.25 8.90
CA ILE A 141 11.63 -19.01 9.07
C ILE A 141 11.30 -19.85 7.85
N TYR A 142 11.54 -19.32 6.64
CA TYR A 142 11.16 -19.97 5.38
C TYR A 142 12.33 -20.63 4.63
N ALA A 143 13.49 -20.65 5.21
CA ALA A 143 14.67 -21.27 4.59
C ALA A 143 14.55 -22.78 4.46
#